data_29ff81e355f18ce5c4cce644e747b9b6
#
_entry.id   29ff81e355f18ce5c4cce644e747b9b6
#
_cell.length_a   1.000
_cell.length_b   1.000
_cell.length_c   1.000
_cell.angle_alpha   90.00
_cell.angle_beta   90.00
_cell.angle_gamma   90.00
#
_symmetry.space_group_name_H-M   'P 1'
#
loop_
_entity.id
_entity.type
_entity.pdbx_description
1 polymer ?
#
loop_
_entity_poly.entity_id
_entity_poly.type
_entity_poly.pdbx_seq_one_letter_code
_entity_poly.pdbx_strand_id
1 'polypeptide(L)'
;MKVSKYSGSGNDFVIFHSDNKIDRTELAKTLCNRQEGIGADGLVVLLSNDKYDFEWQFYNSDGSHADMCGNASRATAHYAYNHGLADKNMTFLTGAGVIRASIESSDEKVGMVMSELTPPVILDSDIKYNDKSCWLINTGVPHIVSFTDNIEEFDIDEARELRQKYNANVNICAVVNGNLKVRTYERGVEDETLACGTGMAACFYRAFKEGKVSDSIEVYPTSGETLYLGFNGETITFKGKVKNTFNTDWTD
;
A
#
# COMPACT_ATOMS: atom_id res chain seq x y z
N MET A 1 -0.61 -12.69 -24.12
CA MET A 1 0.27 -12.90 -22.95
C MET A 1 -0.54 -13.38 -21.76
N LYS A 2 0.06 -14.17 -20.86
CA LYS A 2 -0.62 -14.61 -19.63
C LYS A 2 -0.54 -13.50 -18.58
N VAL A 3 -1.66 -13.17 -17.97
CA VAL A 3 -1.75 -12.16 -16.91
C VAL A 3 -2.61 -12.68 -15.77
N SER A 4 -2.33 -12.20 -14.57
CA SER A 4 -3.07 -12.53 -13.35
C SER A 4 -3.69 -11.27 -12.77
N LYS A 5 -4.95 -11.36 -12.36
CA LYS A 5 -5.65 -10.30 -11.65
C LYS A 5 -5.57 -10.57 -10.15
N TYR A 6 -5.04 -9.60 -9.41
CA TYR A 6 -4.91 -9.63 -7.97
C TYR A 6 -5.71 -8.54 -7.29
N SER A 7 -6.15 -8.79 -6.07
CA SER A 7 -6.76 -7.80 -5.19
C SER A 7 -6.11 -7.88 -3.81
N GLY A 8 -5.87 -6.73 -3.20
CA GLY A 8 -5.34 -6.60 -1.84
C GLY A 8 -5.75 -5.27 -1.23
N SER A 9 -6.49 -5.33 -0.11
CA SER A 9 -6.87 -4.17 0.70
C SER A 9 -7.52 -3.03 -0.09
N GLY A 10 -8.49 -3.38 -0.94
CA GLY A 10 -9.26 -2.41 -1.74
C GLY A 10 -8.63 -2.01 -3.08
N ASN A 11 -7.35 -2.28 -3.29
CA ASN A 11 -6.71 -2.09 -4.61
C ASN A 11 -6.69 -3.39 -5.42
N ASP A 12 -6.67 -3.23 -6.74
CA ASP A 12 -6.55 -4.33 -7.66
C ASP A 12 -5.47 -4.09 -8.72
N PHE A 13 -4.82 -5.19 -9.13
CA PHE A 13 -3.64 -5.12 -9.98
C PHE A 13 -3.70 -6.17 -11.07
N VAL A 14 -3.25 -5.82 -12.28
CA VAL A 14 -2.83 -6.78 -13.30
C VAL A 14 -1.35 -7.08 -13.10
N ILE A 15 -0.98 -8.36 -13.00
CA ILE A 15 0.41 -8.77 -12.73
C ILE A 15 0.83 -9.81 -13.77
N PHE A 16 2.02 -9.66 -14.32
CA PHE A 16 2.71 -10.67 -15.11
C PHE A 16 4.23 -10.55 -14.97
N HIS A 17 4.98 -11.52 -15.52
CA HIS A 17 6.45 -11.46 -15.56
C HIS A 17 6.96 -11.47 -17.00
N SER A 18 8.14 -10.91 -17.22
CA SER A 18 8.76 -10.76 -18.54
C SER A 18 10.28 -10.71 -18.42
N ASP A 19 10.98 -11.20 -19.43
CA ASP A 19 12.42 -11.07 -19.52
C ASP A 19 12.88 -9.71 -20.10
N ASN A 20 11.94 -8.96 -20.67
CA ASN A 20 12.23 -7.71 -21.36
C ASN A 20 11.85 -6.49 -20.50
N LYS A 21 12.85 -5.66 -20.20
CA LYS A 21 12.63 -4.35 -19.56
C LYS A 21 12.37 -3.30 -20.63
N ILE A 22 11.10 -3.05 -20.90
CA ILE A 22 10.63 -2.04 -21.87
C ILE A 22 9.62 -1.11 -21.20
N ASP A 23 9.38 0.04 -21.79
CA ASP A 23 8.27 0.92 -21.35
C ASP A 23 6.92 0.27 -21.65
N ARG A 24 6.03 0.29 -20.65
CA ARG A 24 4.68 -0.29 -20.73
C ARG A 24 3.58 0.70 -20.37
N THR A 25 3.87 1.98 -20.50
CA THR A 25 2.90 3.06 -20.21
C THR A 25 1.58 2.85 -20.95
N GLU A 26 1.60 2.60 -22.26
CA GLU A 26 0.38 2.40 -23.04
C GLU A 26 -0.30 1.05 -22.73
N LEU A 27 0.49 0.01 -22.49
CA LEU A 27 -0.05 -1.29 -22.07
C LEU A 27 -0.77 -1.17 -20.71
N ALA A 28 -0.23 -0.39 -19.76
CA ALA A 28 -0.86 -0.15 -18.47
C ALA A 28 -2.22 0.53 -18.64
N LYS A 29 -2.31 1.57 -19.45
CA LYS A 29 -3.58 2.25 -19.76
C LYS A 29 -4.61 1.29 -20.36
N THR A 30 -4.18 0.44 -21.30
CA THR A 30 -5.04 -0.53 -21.96
C THR A 30 -5.54 -1.59 -21.02
N LEU A 31 -4.62 -2.27 -20.30
CA LEU A 31 -4.98 -3.36 -19.38
C LEU A 31 -5.79 -2.88 -18.16
N CYS A 32 -5.48 -1.69 -17.65
CA CYS A 32 -6.14 -1.14 -16.47
C CYS A 32 -7.49 -0.47 -16.78
N ASN A 33 -7.82 -0.24 -18.04
CA ASN A 33 -9.13 0.29 -18.43
C ASN A 33 -10.25 -0.65 -17.97
N ARG A 34 -11.19 -0.12 -17.17
CA ARG A 34 -12.27 -0.94 -16.56
C ARG A 34 -13.40 -1.29 -17.53
N GLN A 35 -13.52 -0.59 -18.64
CA GLN A 35 -14.55 -0.84 -19.65
C GLN A 35 -14.04 -1.70 -20.81
N GLU A 36 -12.80 -1.49 -21.26
CA GLU A 36 -12.26 -2.09 -22.49
C GLU A 36 -11.08 -3.03 -22.22
N GLY A 37 -10.50 -2.98 -21.03
CA GLY A 37 -9.40 -3.84 -20.57
C GLY A 37 -9.82 -4.86 -19.53
N ILE A 38 -8.86 -5.34 -18.78
CA ILE A 38 -9.07 -6.19 -17.60
C ILE A 38 -9.65 -5.37 -16.43
N GLY A 39 -9.28 -4.08 -16.38
CA GLY A 39 -9.67 -3.15 -15.34
C GLY A 39 -8.85 -3.35 -14.06
N ALA A 40 -8.06 -2.36 -13.67
CA ALA A 40 -7.25 -2.38 -12.44
C ALA A 40 -6.84 -0.98 -12.02
N ASP A 41 -6.38 -0.84 -10.78
CA ASP A 41 -5.75 0.39 -10.29
C ASP A 41 -4.30 0.51 -10.78
N GLY A 42 -3.66 -0.60 -11.12
CA GLY A 42 -2.30 -0.59 -11.64
C GLY A 42 -1.86 -1.88 -12.31
N LEU A 43 -0.76 -1.76 -13.05
CA LEU A 43 -0.05 -2.85 -13.71
C LEU A 43 1.31 -3.06 -13.04
N VAL A 44 1.60 -4.29 -12.65
CA VAL A 44 2.92 -4.68 -12.12
C VAL A 44 3.56 -5.71 -13.04
N VAL A 45 4.79 -5.47 -13.44
CA VAL A 45 5.57 -6.39 -14.27
C VAL A 45 6.83 -6.81 -13.53
N LEU A 46 6.96 -8.11 -13.26
CA LEU A 46 8.17 -8.66 -12.64
C LEU A 46 9.20 -8.95 -13.71
N LEU A 47 10.45 -8.56 -13.44
CA LEU A 47 11.60 -8.74 -14.30
C LEU A 47 12.67 -9.50 -13.53
N SER A 48 13.49 -10.29 -14.23
CA SER A 48 14.66 -10.92 -13.63
C SER A 48 15.64 -9.87 -13.09
N ASN A 49 16.31 -10.18 -11.98
CA ASN A 49 17.34 -9.32 -11.39
C ASN A 49 18.49 -10.17 -10.89
N ASP A 50 19.74 -9.72 -11.12
CA ASP A 50 20.95 -10.49 -10.77
C ASP A 50 21.24 -10.53 -9.27
N LYS A 51 20.65 -9.61 -8.48
CA LYS A 51 20.96 -9.44 -7.07
C LYS A 51 19.81 -9.78 -6.13
N TYR A 52 18.59 -9.63 -6.60
CA TYR A 52 17.35 -9.85 -5.85
C TYR A 52 16.52 -10.90 -6.57
N ASP A 53 15.52 -11.45 -5.89
CA ASP A 53 14.66 -12.47 -6.48
C ASP A 53 14.00 -11.98 -7.77
N PHE A 54 13.66 -10.69 -7.82
CA PHE A 54 13.19 -9.99 -9.02
C PHE A 54 13.29 -8.46 -8.85
N GLU A 55 13.06 -7.71 -9.91
CA GLU A 55 12.71 -6.30 -9.86
C GLU A 55 11.32 -6.09 -10.44
N TRP A 56 10.66 -4.96 -10.13
CA TRP A 56 9.38 -4.64 -10.72
C TRP A 56 9.40 -3.36 -11.54
N GLN A 57 8.51 -3.31 -12.55
CA GLN A 57 7.99 -2.07 -13.12
C GLN A 57 6.56 -1.93 -12.64
N PHE A 58 6.23 -0.82 -11.99
CA PHE A 58 4.87 -0.55 -11.51
C PHE A 58 4.32 0.72 -12.14
N TYR A 59 3.13 0.59 -12.71
CA TYR A 59 2.38 1.64 -13.39
C TYR A 59 1.00 1.80 -12.75
N ASN A 60 0.58 3.05 -12.55
CA ASN A 60 -0.81 3.38 -12.25
C ASN A 60 -1.70 3.14 -13.48
N SER A 61 -3.01 3.14 -13.32
CA SER A 61 -3.96 2.93 -14.42
C SER A 61 -3.90 3.99 -15.51
N ASP A 62 -3.38 5.19 -15.21
CA ASP A 62 -3.15 6.28 -16.17
C ASP A 62 -1.82 6.14 -16.94
N GLY A 63 -1.05 5.08 -16.68
CA GLY A 63 0.26 4.80 -17.26
C GLY A 63 1.43 5.51 -16.57
N SER A 64 1.20 6.35 -15.57
CA SER A 64 2.28 6.95 -14.80
C SER A 64 3.03 5.91 -13.95
N HIS A 65 4.34 6.10 -13.81
CA HIS A 65 5.15 5.23 -12.96
C HIS A 65 4.86 5.45 -11.48
N ALA A 66 4.83 4.36 -10.71
CA ALA A 66 4.75 4.39 -9.26
C ALA A 66 5.96 3.69 -8.63
N ASP A 67 6.58 4.33 -7.66
CA ASP A 67 7.77 3.80 -7.00
C ASP A 67 7.44 2.66 -6.04
N MET A 68 6.35 2.79 -5.27
CA MET A 68 5.95 1.84 -4.24
C MET A 68 4.44 1.91 -3.96
N CYS A 69 3.88 0.74 -3.64
CA CYS A 69 2.54 0.59 -3.08
C CYS A 69 2.54 -0.65 -2.18
N GLY A 70 2.18 -0.49 -0.90
CA GLY A 70 2.16 -1.60 0.05
C GLY A 70 1.17 -2.71 -0.31
N ASN A 71 0.04 -2.37 -0.95
CA ASN A 71 -0.93 -3.34 -1.43
C ASN A 71 -0.40 -4.11 -2.65
N ALA A 72 0.24 -3.39 -3.60
CA ALA A 72 0.89 -4.01 -4.76
C ALA A 72 2.05 -4.92 -4.34
N SER A 73 2.87 -4.53 -3.36
CA SER A 73 4.01 -5.33 -2.91
C SER A 73 3.59 -6.70 -2.37
N ARG A 74 2.50 -6.76 -1.59
CA ARG A 74 1.96 -8.03 -1.10
C ARG A 74 1.37 -8.88 -2.23
N ALA A 75 0.61 -8.28 -3.14
CA ALA A 75 0.04 -8.97 -4.30
C ALA A 75 1.14 -9.55 -5.21
N THR A 76 2.19 -8.76 -5.45
CA THR A 76 3.37 -9.14 -6.25
C THR A 76 4.15 -10.28 -5.60
N ALA A 77 4.35 -10.23 -4.28
CA ALA A 77 5.02 -11.30 -3.55
C ALA A 77 4.27 -12.63 -3.65
N HIS A 78 2.93 -12.61 -3.50
CA HIS A 78 2.11 -13.80 -3.66
C HIS A 78 2.13 -14.32 -5.11
N TYR A 79 2.08 -13.43 -6.09
CA TYR A 79 2.26 -13.79 -7.50
C TYR A 79 3.61 -14.46 -7.74
N ALA A 80 4.71 -13.87 -7.29
CA ALA A 80 6.05 -14.40 -7.48
C ALA A 80 6.20 -15.80 -6.87
N TYR A 81 5.71 -16.00 -5.66
CA TYR A 81 5.70 -17.30 -4.99
C TYR A 81 4.89 -18.34 -5.76
N ASN A 82 3.68 -18.04 -6.18
CA ASN A 82 2.81 -18.98 -6.89
C ASN A 82 3.30 -19.35 -8.30
N HIS A 83 4.16 -18.49 -8.90
CA HIS A 83 4.77 -18.78 -10.21
C HIS A 83 6.20 -19.32 -10.12
N GLY A 84 6.70 -19.61 -8.90
CA GLY A 84 8.05 -20.15 -8.70
C GLY A 84 9.17 -19.17 -9.04
N LEU A 85 8.89 -17.88 -9.03
CA LEU A 85 9.89 -16.82 -9.28
C LEU A 85 10.67 -16.43 -8.03
N ALA A 86 10.14 -16.74 -6.84
CA ALA A 86 10.75 -16.49 -5.55
C ALA A 86 10.27 -17.50 -4.51
N ASP A 87 11.06 -17.70 -3.45
CA ASP A 87 10.69 -18.49 -2.28
C ASP A 87 9.75 -17.72 -1.34
N LYS A 88 9.31 -18.37 -0.23
CA LYS A 88 8.43 -17.75 0.79
C LYS A 88 8.99 -16.47 1.40
N ASN A 89 10.29 -16.37 1.59
CA ASN A 89 10.98 -15.16 2.02
C ASN A 89 11.74 -14.62 0.84
N MET A 90 11.42 -13.41 0.43
CA MET A 90 11.94 -12.83 -0.79
C MET A 90 12.35 -11.38 -0.63
N THR A 91 13.22 -10.94 -1.52
CA THR A 91 13.63 -9.55 -1.67
C THR A 91 13.46 -9.12 -3.12
N PHE A 92 12.93 -7.95 -3.35
CA PHE A 92 12.79 -7.44 -4.70
C PHE A 92 13.05 -5.94 -4.78
N LEU A 93 13.49 -5.49 -5.95
CA LEU A 93 13.83 -4.10 -6.21
C LEU A 93 12.60 -3.34 -6.75
N THR A 94 12.34 -2.19 -6.16
CA THR A 94 11.27 -1.25 -6.54
C THR A 94 11.85 0.13 -6.84
N GLY A 95 11.04 1.07 -7.32
CA GLY A 95 11.46 2.47 -7.46
C GLY A 95 11.85 3.13 -6.13
N ALA A 96 11.26 2.69 -5.02
CA ALA A 96 11.56 3.16 -3.67
C ALA A 96 12.70 2.41 -2.97
N GLY A 97 13.37 1.48 -3.67
CA GLY A 97 14.44 0.65 -3.11
C GLY A 97 14.05 -0.81 -2.92
N VAL A 98 14.82 -1.52 -2.09
CA VAL A 98 14.64 -2.95 -1.85
C VAL A 98 13.52 -3.18 -0.83
N ILE A 99 12.60 -4.05 -1.17
CA ILE A 99 11.52 -4.50 -0.29
C ILE A 99 11.74 -5.95 0.09
N ARG A 100 11.51 -6.27 1.36
CA ARG A 100 11.44 -7.64 1.86
C ARG A 100 9.98 -8.03 2.05
N ALA A 101 9.64 -9.24 1.64
CA ALA A 101 8.31 -9.79 1.86
C ALA A 101 8.38 -11.24 2.31
N SER A 102 7.34 -11.68 2.99
CA SER A 102 7.20 -13.08 3.41
C SER A 102 5.75 -13.57 3.25
N ILE A 103 5.63 -14.84 2.84
CA ILE A 103 4.36 -15.54 2.71
C ILE A 103 4.15 -16.35 4.00
N GLU A 104 3.20 -15.94 4.84
CA GLU A 104 2.84 -16.68 6.06
C GLU A 104 1.98 -17.90 5.76
N SER A 105 0.97 -17.71 4.90
CA SER A 105 0.14 -18.79 4.38
C SER A 105 -0.26 -18.49 2.95
N SER A 106 -0.42 -19.52 2.15
CA SER A 106 -0.83 -19.42 0.76
C SER A 106 -1.56 -20.67 0.33
N ASP A 107 -2.68 -20.50 -0.37
CA ASP A 107 -3.18 -21.40 -1.36
C ASP A 107 -3.06 -20.74 -2.76
N GLU A 108 -3.53 -21.43 -3.81
CA GLU A 108 -3.42 -20.90 -5.18
C GLU A 108 -4.12 -19.54 -5.38
N LYS A 109 -5.12 -19.23 -4.56
CA LYS A 109 -5.97 -18.04 -4.72
C LYS A 109 -5.76 -16.99 -3.65
N VAL A 110 -5.48 -17.40 -2.41
CA VAL A 110 -5.42 -16.47 -1.27
C VAL A 110 -4.11 -16.64 -0.52
N GLY A 111 -3.44 -15.54 -0.24
CA GLY A 111 -2.26 -15.50 0.60
C GLY A 111 -2.41 -14.53 1.76
N MET A 112 -1.82 -14.88 2.91
CA MET A 112 -1.50 -13.94 3.96
C MET A 112 -0.03 -13.54 3.78
N VAL A 113 0.18 -12.28 3.43
CA VAL A 113 1.50 -11.77 3.03
C VAL A 113 1.88 -10.59 3.88
N MET A 114 3.10 -10.60 4.37
CA MET A 114 3.77 -9.47 4.99
C MET A 114 4.76 -8.86 4.01
N SER A 115 4.79 -7.53 3.92
CA SER A 115 5.86 -6.79 3.23
C SER A 115 6.36 -5.66 4.12
N GLU A 116 7.63 -5.31 3.98
CA GLU A 116 8.17 -4.08 4.57
C GLU A 116 7.72 -2.88 3.75
N LEU A 117 7.53 -1.76 4.44
CA LEU A 117 7.34 -0.44 3.83
C LEU A 117 8.65 0.35 3.93
N THR A 118 8.70 1.50 3.27
CA THR A 118 9.84 2.42 3.40
C THR A 118 9.99 2.88 4.87
N PRO A 119 11.22 3.07 5.37
CA PRO A 119 11.46 3.58 6.71
C PRO A 119 10.67 4.87 6.97
N PRO A 120 9.94 4.96 8.09
CA PRO A 120 9.14 6.14 8.40
C PRO A 120 10.03 7.30 8.81
N VAL A 121 9.73 8.51 8.31
CA VAL A 121 10.44 9.75 8.65
C VAL A 121 9.45 10.78 9.18
N ILE A 122 9.65 11.26 10.40
CA ILE A 122 8.89 12.38 10.96
C ILE A 122 9.44 13.67 10.32
N LEU A 123 8.62 14.35 9.56
CA LEU A 123 8.96 15.63 8.91
C LEU A 123 8.64 16.81 9.80
N ASP A 124 7.52 16.75 10.54
CA ASP A 124 7.11 17.76 11.51
C ASP A 124 6.19 17.09 12.57
N SER A 125 6.43 17.34 13.83
CA SER A 125 5.65 16.78 14.94
C SER A 125 4.93 17.86 15.77
N ASP A 126 4.96 19.13 15.36
CA ASP A 126 4.35 20.24 16.10
C ASP A 126 3.36 21.07 15.27
N ILE A 127 2.65 20.42 14.37
CA ILE A 127 1.61 21.06 13.57
C ILE A 127 0.36 21.24 14.45
N LYS A 128 -0.08 22.50 14.56
CA LYS A 128 -1.37 22.86 15.17
C LYS A 128 -2.35 23.25 14.08
N TYR A 129 -3.51 22.58 14.06
CA TYR A 129 -4.60 22.90 13.15
C TYR A 129 -5.93 22.82 13.89
N ASN A 130 -6.61 23.96 13.99
CA ASN A 130 -7.70 24.12 14.93
C ASN A 130 -7.23 23.70 16.35
N ASP A 131 -7.99 22.91 17.07
CA ASP A 131 -7.61 22.39 18.39
C ASP A 131 -6.86 21.04 18.33
N LYS A 132 -6.47 20.59 17.11
CA LYS A 132 -5.82 19.30 16.90
C LYS A 132 -4.30 19.43 16.84
N SER A 133 -3.62 18.44 17.45
CA SER A 133 -2.18 18.21 17.24
C SER A 133 -1.99 17.25 16.07
N CYS A 134 -1.26 17.66 15.05
CA CYS A 134 -1.01 16.85 13.87
C CYS A 134 0.50 16.61 13.70
N TRP A 135 0.85 15.46 13.16
CA TRP A 135 2.20 15.16 12.69
C TRP A 135 2.22 15.00 11.18
N LEU A 136 3.29 15.46 10.55
CA LEU A 136 3.60 15.17 9.15
C LEU A 136 4.66 14.08 9.10
N ILE A 137 4.30 12.92 8.58
CA ILE A 137 5.14 11.72 8.53
C ILE A 137 5.23 11.24 7.10
N ASN A 138 6.43 10.89 6.64
CA ASN A 138 6.64 10.24 5.36
C ASN A 138 6.84 8.73 5.58
N THR A 139 5.99 7.92 4.97
CA THR A 139 6.05 6.44 4.97
C THR A 139 6.09 5.89 3.53
N GLY A 140 6.75 6.65 2.64
CA GLY A 140 6.79 6.45 1.19
C GLY A 140 6.18 7.65 0.47
N VAL A 141 5.12 8.20 1.03
CA VAL A 141 4.51 9.50 0.67
C VAL A 141 4.17 10.27 1.95
N PRO A 142 4.00 11.61 1.89
CA PRO A 142 3.72 12.40 3.08
C PRO A 142 2.26 12.21 3.56
N HIS A 143 2.11 12.12 4.88
CA HIS A 143 0.85 11.96 5.60
C HIS A 143 0.73 12.94 6.76
N ILE A 144 -0.35 13.72 6.80
CA ILE A 144 -0.81 14.40 8.02
C ILE A 144 -1.57 13.36 8.85
N VAL A 145 -1.25 13.27 10.13
CA VAL A 145 -1.87 12.35 11.07
C VAL A 145 -2.40 13.11 12.28
N SER A 146 -3.65 12.92 12.63
CA SER A 146 -4.25 13.40 13.88
C SER A 146 -5.02 12.29 14.61
N PHE A 147 -5.08 12.36 15.95
CA PHE A 147 -5.95 11.48 16.72
C PHE A 147 -7.34 12.10 16.85
N THR A 148 -8.34 11.23 16.97
CA THR A 148 -9.72 11.59 17.27
C THR A 148 -10.32 10.63 18.30
N ASP A 149 -11.25 11.13 19.12
CA ASP A 149 -12.05 10.31 20.02
C ASP A 149 -13.29 9.71 19.31
N ASN A 150 -13.70 10.32 18.18
CA ASN A 150 -14.80 9.83 17.36
C ASN A 150 -14.35 9.62 15.91
N ILE A 151 -14.03 8.37 15.56
CA ILE A 151 -13.56 8.01 14.22
C ILE A 151 -14.65 8.14 13.14
N GLU A 152 -15.92 8.14 13.54
CA GLU A 152 -17.03 8.28 12.59
C GLU A 152 -17.19 9.72 12.07
N GLU A 153 -16.65 10.70 12.79
CA GLU A 153 -16.62 12.10 12.39
C GLU A 153 -15.32 12.42 11.64
N PHE A 154 -15.35 12.24 10.31
CA PHE A 154 -14.27 12.64 9.42
C PHE A 154 -14.71 13.83 8.58
N ASP A 155 -14.20 15.01 8.91
CA ASP A 155 -14.46 16.25 8.19
C ASP A 155 -13.65 16.28 6.88
N ILE A 156 -14.34 16.08 5.77
CA ILE A 156 -13.73 16.02 4.42
C ILE A 156 -13.26 17.41 3.97
N ASP A 157 -13.92 18.48 4.37
CA ASP A 157 -13.50 19.84 4.00
C ASP A 157 -12.23 20.23 4.76
N GLU A 158 -12.14 19.93 6.07
CA GLU A 158 -10.91 20.06 6.84
C GLU A 158 -9.77 19.22 6.24
N ALA A 159 -10.05 17.98 5.88
CA ALA A 159 -9.06 17.10 5.27
C ALA A 159 -8.55 17.66 3.93
N ARG A 160 -9.44 18.21 3.10
CA ARG A 160 -9.10 18.84 1.83
C ARG A 160 -8.18 20.08 2.03
N GLU A 161 -8.48 20.92 3.02
CA GLU A 161 -7.66 22.08 3.36
C GLU A 161 -6.24 21.67 3.79
N LEU A 162 -6.14 20.69 4.70
CA LEU A 162 -4.86 20.16 5.16
C LEU A 162 -4.07 19.50 4.01
N ARG A 163 -4.75 18.74 3.16
CA ARG A 163 -4.15 18.11 1.97
C ARG A 163 -3.55 19.16 1.04
N GLN A 164 -4.25 20.26 0.78
CA GLN A 164 -3.75 21.34 -0.07
C GLN A 164 -2.59 22.09 0.57
N LYS A 165 -2.71 22.42 1.86
CA LYS A 165 -1.70 23.18 2.61
C LYS A 165 -0.37 22.44 2.72
N TYR A 166 -0.39 21.11 2.96
CA TYR A 166 0.81 20.32 3.20
C TYR A 166 1.20 19.42 2.02
N ASN A 167 0.42 19.41 0.95
CA ASN A 167 0.58 18.50 -0.19
C ASN A 167 0.75 17.03 0.24
N ALA A 168 -0.04 16.60 1.22
CA ALA A 168 0.03 15.30 1.88
C ALA A 168 -1.34 14.63 1.93
N ASN A 169 -1.37 13.31 2.09
CA ASN A 169 -2.59 12.60 2.50
C ASN A 169 -2.96 13.02 3.92
N VAL A 170 -4.25 12.97 4.27
CA VAL A 170 -4.72 13.34 5.61
C VAL A 170 -5.39 12.15 6.27
N ASN A 171 -4.96 11.86 7.49
CA ASN A 171 -5.42 10.69 8.22
C ASN A 171 -5.92 11.11 9.60
N ILE A 172 -7.08 10.57 9.98
CA ILE A 172 -7.50 10.54 11.37
C ILE A 172 -7.40 9.11 11.89
N CYS A 173 -7.03 8.94 13.16
CA CYS A 173 -6.98 7.63 13.77
C CYS A 173 -7.49 7.66 15.23
N ALA A 174 -8.10 6.55 15.64
CA ALA A 174 -8.56 6.32 17.00
C ALA A 174 -7.91 5.06 17.56
N VAL A 175 -7.46 5.13 18.82
CA VAL A 175 -6.97 3.94 19.55
C VAL A 175 -8.16 3.21 20.17
N VAL A 176 -8.33 1.94 19.80
CA VAL A 176 -9.42 1.10 20.30
C VAL A 176 -8.85 -0.23 20.78
N ASN A 177 -8.89 -0.47 22.08
CA ASN A 177 -8.37 -1.71 22.71
C ASN A 177 -6.92 -2.03 22.32
N GLY A 178 -6.06 -1.02 22.25
CA GLY A 178 -4.64 -1.17 21.86
C GLY A 178 -4.38 -1.33 20.36
N ASN A 179 -5.40 -1.27 19.53
CA ASN A 179 -5.38 -1.32 18.07
C ASN A 179 -5.78 0.04 17.47
N LEU A 180 -5.72 0.20 16.16
CA LEU A 180 -6.08 1.45 15.48
C LEU A 180 -7.24 1.27 14.51
N LYS A 181 -8.19 2.20 14.56
CA LYS A 181 -9.07 2.52 13.43
C LYS A 181 -8.49 3.71 12.68
N VAL A 182 -8.51 3.68 11.35
CA VAL A 182 -7.90 4.72 10.50
C VAL A 182 -8.83 5.07 9.34
N ARG A 183 -8.98 6.37 9.09
CA ARG A 183 -9.63 6.92 7.88
C ARG A 183 -8.66 7.85 7.17
N THR A 184 -8.66 7.81 5.84
CA THR A 184 -7.69 8.54 5.01
C THR A 184 -8.37 9.29 3.87
N TYR A 185 -8.13 10.59 3.78
CA TYR A 185 -8.35 11.40 2.59
C TYR A 185 -7.09 11.35 1.73
N GLU A 186 -7.19 10.86 0.52
CA GLU A 186 -6.02 10.52 -0.28
C GLU A 186 -5.75 11.54 -1.39
N ARG A 187 -4.50 12.01 -1.43
CA ARG A 187 -4.00 12.90 -2.47
C ARG A 187 -4.01 12.20 -3.83
N GLY A 188 -4.62 12.83 -4.82
CA GLY A 188 -4.77 12.29 -6.18
C GLY A 188 -6.12 11.59 -6.39
N VAL A 189 -6.74 11.04 -5.34
CA VAL A 189 -8.14 10.61 -5.34
C VAL A 189 -9.04 11.80 -4.98
N GLU A 190 -8.56 12.66 -4.06
CA GLU A 190 -9.24 13.86 -3.54
C GLU A 190 -10.56 13.54 -2.85
N ASP A 191 -10.60 12.37 -2.19
CA ASP A 191 -11.72 11.89 -1.39
C ASP A 191 -11.23 10.85 -0.36
N GLU A 192 -12.12 10.38 0.52
CA GLU A 192 -11.83 9.27 1.41
C GLU A 192 -11.67 7.96 0.64
N THR A 193 -10.63 7.19 0.96
CA THR A 193 -10.39 5.86 0.38
C THR A 193 -10.69 4.74 1.36
N LEU A 194 -10.98 3.56 0.83
CA LEU A 194 -11.29 2.36 1.61
C LEU A 194 -10.12 1.89 2.47
N ALA A 195 -8.88 2.05 1.99
CA ALA A 195 -7.66 1.69 2.73
C ALA A 195 -6.43 2.32 2.08
N CYS A 196 -5.63 3.04 2.87
CA CYS A 196 -4.33 3.57 2.48
C CYS A 196 -3.23 2.94 3.34
N GLY A 197 -2.43 2.04 2.76
CA GLY A 197 -1.39 1.29 3.50
C GLY A 197 -0.35 2.20 4.15
N THR A 198 0.15 3.20 3.42
CA THR A 198 1.12 4.17 3.94
C THR A 198 0.50 5.12 4.97
N GLY A 199 -0.79 5.46 4.82
CA GLY A 199 -1.54 6.25 5.79
C GLY A 199 -1.72 5.53 7.13
N MET A 200 -2.11 4.25 7.07
CA MET A 200 -2.18 3.40 8.26
C MET A 200 -0.82 3.26 8.95
N ALA A 201 0.26 3.12 8.16
CA ALA A 201 1.62 3.04 8.68
C ALA A 201 2.04 4.35 9.38
N ALA A 202 1.69 5.51 8.83
CA ALA A 202 1.96 6.80 9.46
C ALA A 202 1.19 6.96 10.79
N CYS A 203 -0.10 6.56 10.83
CA CYS A 203 -0.90 6.54 12.06
C CYS A 203 -0.32 5.61 13.11
N PHE A 204 0.05 4.39 12.72
CA PHE A 204 0.69 3.41 13.60
C PHE A 204 2.01 3.95 14.15
N TYR A 205 2.87 4.50 13.32
CA TYR A 205 4.17 5.01 13.74
C TYR A 205 4.03 6.14 14.76
N ARG A 206 3.11 7.08 14.53
CA ARG A 206 2.81 8.12 15.52
C ARG A 206 2.30 7.52 16.83
N ALA A 207 1.32 6.63 16.77
CA ALA A 207 0.74 6.01 17.96
C ALA A 207 1.77 5.21 18.77
N PHE A 208 2.66 4.48 18.09
CA PHE A 208 3.79 3.77 18.69
C PHE A 208 4.78 4.74 19.35
N LYS A 209 5.21 5.79 18.65
CA LYS A 209 6.15 6.80 19.19
C LYS A 209 5.60 7.54 20.40
N GLU A 210 4.27 7.75 20.46
CA GLU A 210 3.61 8.35 21.64
C GLU A 210 3.27 7.33 22.73
N GLY A 211 3.63 6.04 22.58
CA GLY A 211 3.38 4.97 23.56
C GLY A 211 1.90 4.60 23.72
N LYS A 212 1.08 4.90 22.72
CA LYS A 212 -0.38 4.61 22.74
C LYS A 212 -0.71 3.18 22.31
N VAL A 213 0.18 2.55 21.57
CA VAL A 213 0.05 1.17 21.07
C VAL A 213 1.38 0.43 21.17
N SER A 214 1.34 -0.91 21.11
CA SER A 214 2.54 -1.76 21.08
C SER A 214 3.24 -1.71 19.71
N ASP A 215 4.38 -2.40 19.60
CA ASP A 215 5.18 -2.52 18.37
C ASP A 215 4.55 -3.42 17.29
N SER A 216 3.43 -4.07 17.59
CA SER A 216 2.64 -4.88 16.66
C SER A 216 1.16 -4.81 17.02
N ILE A 217 0.31 -4.44 16.06
CA ILE A 217 -1.12 -4.21 16.29
C ILE A 217 -1.96 -4.63 15.09
N GLU A 218 -3.25 -4.75 15.33
CA GLU A 218 -4.25 -4.76 14.27
C GLU A 218 -4.64 -3.33 13.89
N VAL A 219 -4.92 -3.11 12.61
CA VAL A 219 -5.41 -1.84 12.08
C VAL A 219 -6.64 -2.08 11.22
N TYR A 220 -7.65 -1.25 11.45
CA TYR A 220 -8.95 -1.35 10.81
C TYR A 220 -9.20 -0.10 9.95
N PRO A 221 -9.02 -0.20 8.60
CA PRO A 221 -9.40 0.86 7.68
C PRO A 221 -10.91 0.90 7.44
N THR A 222 -11.37 1.89 6.66
CA THR A 222 -12.77 2.07 6.26
C THR A 222 -13.36 0.85 5.54
N SER A 223 -12.52 0.04 4.85
CA SER A 223 -12.96 -1.22 4.22
C SER A 223 -13.47 -2.28 5.20
N GLY A 224 -13.19 -2.13 6.49
CA GLY A 224 -13.58 -3.08 7.53
C GLY A 224 -12.73 -4.37 7.57
N GLU A 225 -11.68 -4.46 6.76
CA GLU A 225 -10.74 -5.58 6.85
C GLU A 225 -9.81 -5.44 8.06
N THR A 226 -9.25 -6.57 8.52
CA THR A 226 -8.21 -6.57 9.54
C THR A 226 -6.85 -6.65 8.86
N LEU A 227 -6.02 -5.63 9.08
CA LEU A 227 -4.63 -5.56 8.63
C LEU A 227 -3.71 -5.54 9.86
N TYR A 228 -2.45 -5.90 9.68
CA TYR A 228 -1.48 -5.96 10.77
C TYR A 228 -0.29 -5.08 10.44
N LEU A 229 0.07 -4.21 11.37
CA LEU A 229 1.26 -3.37 11.29
C LEU A 229 2.20 -3.70 12.44
N GLY A 230 3.48 -3.72 12.15
CA GLY A 230 4.54 -3.90 13.14
C GLY A 230 5.72 -2.98 12.85
N PHE A 231 6.57 -2.74 13.86
CA PHE A 231 7.81 -1.99 13.71
C PHE A 231 8.99 -2.83 14.17
N ASN A 232 9.94 -3.12 13.28
CA ASN A 232 11.11 -3.96 13.58
C ASN A 232 12.34 -3.16 14.08
N GLY A 233 12.16 -1.87 14.40
CA GLY A 233 13.23 -0.96 14.80
C GLY A 233 13.77 -0.09 13.65
N GLU A 234 13.52 -0.45 12.40
CA GLU A 234 13.97 0.26 11.21
C GLU A 234 12.80 0.57 10.26
N THR A 235 12.04 -0.47 9.89
CA THR A 235 10.94 -0.37 8.92
C THR A 235 9.62 -0.77 9.56
N ILE A 236 8.52 -0.36 8.93
CA ILE A 236 7.18 -0.82 9.28
C ILE A 236 6.88 -2.05 8.44
N THR A 237 6.44 -3.13 9.08
CA THR A 237 5.90 -4.31 8.41
C THR A 237 4.40 -4.14 8.22
N PHE A 238 3.92 -4.53 7.05
CA PHE A 238 2.51 -4.43 6.67
C PHE A 238 2.01 -5.78 6.17
N LYS A 239 1.10 -6.39 6.94
CA LYS A 239 0.56 -7.71 6.66
C LYS A 239 -0.94 -7.67 6.39
N GLY A 240 -1.36 -8.40 5.37
CA GLY A 240 -2.77 -8.53 5.00
C GLY A 240 -3.01 -9.61 3.96
N LYS A 241 -4.29 -9.89 3.74
CA LYS A 241 -4.72 -10.83 2.70
C LYS A 241 -4.51 -10.25 1.32
N VAL A 242 -4.12 -11.12 0.40
CA VAL A 242 -4.15 -10.88 -1.04
C VAL A 242 -4.89 -12.02 -1.73
N LYS A 243 -5.53 -11.71 -2.85
CA LYS A 243 -6.32 -12.69 -3.59
C LYS A 243 -5.98 -12.64 -5.07
N ASN A 244 -5.58 -13.76 -5.65
CA ASN A 244 -5.66 -13.98 -7.09
C ASN A 244 -7.14 -14.15 -7.47
N THR A 245 -7.71 -13.20 -8.18
CA THR A 245 -9.12 -13.22 -8.58
C THR A 245 -9.33 -14.13 -9.77
N PHE A 246 -8.45 -14.02 -10.76
CA PHE A 246 -8.41 -14.90 -11.94
C PHE A 246 -7.09 -14.79 -12.70
N ASN A 247 -6.83 -15.76 -13.56
CA ASN A 247 -5.77 -15.72 -14.55
C ASN A 247 -6.41 -15.76 -15.94
N THR A 248 -5.83 -15.05 -16.92
CA THR A 248 -6.33 -15.03 -18.28
C THR A 248 -5.22 -14.86 -19.30
N ASP A 249 -5.50 -15.20 -20.55
CA ASP A 249 -4.67 -14.83 -21.68
C ASP A 249 -5.17 -13.51 -22.27
N TRP A 250 -4.31 -12.52 -22.33
CA TRP A 250 -4.58 -11.26 -23.01
C TRP A 250 -4.07 -11.33 -24.46
N THR A 251 -4.92 -11.03 -25.40
CA THR A 251 -4.60 -10.85 -26.83
C THR A 251 -5.02 -9.43 -27.22
N ASP A 252 -4.11 -8.70 -27.85
CA ASP A 252 -4.40 -7.39 -28.42
C ASP A 252 -5.42 -7.51 -29.57
#